data_b114b7ecdf91ffcb3f014706bbc5118e
#
_entry.id   b114b7ecdf91ffcb3f014706bbc5118e
#
_cell.length_a   1.000
_cell.length_b   1.000
_cell.length_c   1.000
_cell.angle_alpha   90.00
_cell.angle_beta   90.00
_cell.angle_gamma   90.00
#
_symmetry.space_group_name_H-M   'P 1'
#
loop_
_entity.id
_entity.type
_entity.pdbx_description
1 polymer ?
#
loop_
_entity_poly.entity_id
_entity_poly.type
_entity_poly.pdbx_seq_one_letter_code
_entity_poly.pdbx_strand_id
1 'polypeptide(L)'
;MAGAGQKLRVYHRACAWPWREHGGSGTGRADMKSLWQRLKEKREAKQEARYTKLDELPPSAGGGQKGEKKIHFTTKEAVKRFRAHALVEEKSHRDVVRVGLRDSVWTDLYHHALTASWAAFTYTAVISYFLINLFFAVLYWFAPEQVTGDGQHTLLSLFFFSVQTLSTVGYGGMAPVGLYADTVVSFEVLVGMMINALATGVVFARFARPRARIMFSNTAVISNENGVPALCIRIANLRISVILSVDVEIALSRLVVSENGHLVRRFDQLLLVQSHVPVLRFAFVMAHVIGPESPLHGKTVAELEHEEAEIVVTVTGTDEALGQTVFARTAYRFDRVRHNHRFVDIVASRPDGRIAVDYTRFHDIEEH
;
A
#
# COMPACT_ATOMS: atom_id res chain seq x y z
N MET A 1 -12.11 -57.47 2.44
CA MET A 1 -12.31 -57.29 3.89
C MET A 1 -11.72 -55.95 4.22
N ALA A 2 -12.58 -55.00 4.35
CA ALA A 2 -12.96 -54.28 5.58
C ALA A 2 -11.73 -53.57 6.17
N GLY A 3 -11.65 -52.32 6.29
CA GLY A 3 -12.52 -51.20 6.54
C GLY A 3 -11.68 -50.20 7.25
N ALA A 4 -12.02 -49.04 7.18
CA ALA A 4 -12.28 -48.04 8.16
C ALA A 4 -11.62 -46.69 7.87
N GLY A 5 -12.47 -45.81 7.43
CA GLY A 5 -12.20 -44.38 7.44
C GLY A 5 -12.17 -43.85 8.86
N GLN A 6 -11.18 -42.99 9.14
CA GLN A 6 -11.19 -42.17 10.33
C GLN A 6 -11.24 -40.69 9.94
N LYS A 7 -12.36 -40.09 10.29
CA LYS A 7 -12.68 -38.68 10.14
C LYS A 7 -11.73 -37.83 11.01
N LEU A 8 -10.97 -36.93 10.39
CA LEU A 8 -10.36 -35.80 11.09
C LEU A 8 -11.45 -34.80 11.48
N ARG A 9 -11.77 -34.74 12.75
CA ARG A 9 -12.48 -33.63 13.38
C ARG A 9 -11.43 -32.60 13.80
N VAL A 10 -11.40 -31.51 13.10
CA VAL A 10 -10.58 -30.36 13.44
C VAL A 10 -11.35 -29.48 14.41
N TYR A 11 -10.68 -29.14 15.47
CA TYR A 11 -10.92 -28.25 16.56
C TYR A 11 -11.69 -26.95 16.21
N HIS A 12 -12.91 -26.84 16.72
CA HIS A 12 -13.52 -25.58 17.14
C HIS A 12 -13.54 -25.59 18.67
N ARG A 13 -12.66 -24.88 19.31
CA ARG A 13 -12.86 -24.38 20.67
C ARG A 13 -12.71 -22.86 20.67
N ALA A 14 -13.86 -22.22 20.61
CA ALA A 14 -14.04 -20.82 20.93
C ALA A 14 -13.65 -20.56 22.39
N CYS A 15 -12.91 -19.49 22.62
CA CYS A 15 -12.69 -18.91 23.92
C CYS A 15 -14.03 -18.43 24.49
N ALA A 16 -14.55 -19.15 25.47
CA ALA A 16 -15.66 -18.71 26.30
C ALA A 16 -15.10 -17.91 27.48
N TRP A 17 -15.44 -16.63 27.55
CA TRP A 17 -15.26 -15.81 28.75
C TRP A 17 -16.37 -16.13 29.75
N PRO A 18 -16.09 -16.33 31.05
CA PRO A 18 -17.10 -16.61 32.03
C PRO A 18 -17.77 -15.31 32.50
N TRP A 19 -19.01 -15.08 32.09
CA TRP A 19 -19.88 -14.10 32.75
C TRP A 19 -20.51 -14.73 34.00
N ARG A 20 -20.20 -14.17 35.15
CA ARG A 20 -20.94 -14.44 36.39
C ARG A 20 -22.40 -14.01 36.23
N GLU A 21 -23.30 -14.92 36.45
CA GLU A 21 -24.74 -14.65 36.59
C GLU A 21 -24.98 -13.83 37.84
N HIS A 22 -25.36 -12.57 37.68
CA HIS A 22 -26.17 -11.88 38.68
C HIS A 22 -27.59 -11.79 38.12
N GLY A 23 -28.52 -12.40 38.84
CA GLY A 23 -29.93 -12.43 38.54
C GLY A 23 -30.53 -11.01 38.46
N GLY A 24 -31.07 -10.71 37.29
CA GLY A 24 -31.83 -9.52 36.98
C GLY A 24 -32.86 -9.85 35.94
N SER A 25 -34.12 -9.61 36.25
CA SER A 25 -35.36 -9.90 35.56
C SER A 25 -35.36 -9.80 34.03
N GLY A 26 -35.96 -10.80 33.41
CA GLY A 26 -35.91 -11.17 31.98
C GLY A 26 -36.59 -10.25 30.94
N THR A 27 -36.73 -8.96 31.15
CA THR A 27 -37.39 -8.03 30.20
C THR A 27 -36.42 -7.26 29.30
N GLY A 28 -35.14 -7.05 29.70
CA GLY A 28 -34.19 -6.26 28.94
C GLY A 28 -33.49 -7.01 27.76
N ARG A 29 -33.48 -8.35 27.79
CA ARG A 29 -32.77 -9.17 26.79
C ARG A 29 -33.59 -9.41 25.52
N ALA A 30 -34.90 -9.44 25.64
CA ALA A 30 -35.81 -9.55 24.49
C ALA A 30 -35.86 -8.24 23.68
N ASP A 31 -35.77 -7.11 24.38
CA ASP A 31 -35.87 -5.78 23.76
C ASP A 31 -34.59 -5.43 22.97
N MET A 32 -33.42 -5.83 23.45
CA MET A 32 -32.15 -5.57 22.77
C MET A 32 -31.99 -6.43 21.50
N LYS A 33 -32.49 -7.68 21.49
CA LYS A 33 -32.51 -8.52 20.26
C LYS A 33 -33.44 -7.95 19.18
N SER A 34 -34.61 -7.45 19.60
CA SER A 34 -35.55 -6.81 18.67
C SER A 34 -35.00 -5.50 18.11
N LEU A 35 -34.25 -4.73 18.89
CA LEU A 35 -33.58 -3.50 18.45
C LEU A 35 -32.49 -3.79 17.42
N TRP A 36 -31.69 -4.83 17.66
CA TRP A 36 -30.64 -5.26 16.72
C TRP A 36 -31.22 -5.80 15.41
N GLN A 37 -32.31 -6.53 15.45
CA GLN A 37 -33.01 -6.98 14.23
C GLN A 37 -33.54 -5.80 13.43
N ARG A 38 -34.21 -4.83 14.06
CA ARG A 38 -34.69 -3.61 13.39
C ARG A 38 -33.57 -2.75 12.81
N LEU A 39 -32.40 -2.70 13.46
CA LEU A 39 -31.23 -1.99 12.95
C LEU A 39 -30.61 -2.71 11.76
N LYS A 40 -30.62 -4.04 11.76
CA LYS A 40 -30.14 -4.87 10.66
C LYS A 40 -31.06 -4.72 9.44
N GLU A 41 -32.36 -4.85 9.61
CA GLU A 41 -33.37 -4.65 8.57
C GLU A 41 -33.34 -3.22 7.99
N LYS A 42 -33.16 -2.19 8.83
CA LYS A 42 -32.95 -0.81 8.32
C LYS A 42 -31.65 -0.63 7.54
N ARG A 43 -30.59 -1.36 7.89
CA ARG A 43 -29.35 -1.34 7.10
C ARG A 43 -29.51 -2.05 5.77
N GLU A 44 -30.16 -3.21 5.77
CA GLU A 44 -30.41 -4.00 4.56
C GLU A 44 -31.36 -3.24 3.61
N ALA A 45 -32.45 -2.70 4.14
CA ALA A 45 -33.38 -1.85 3.35
C ALA A 45 -32.71 -0.57 2.79
N LYS A 46 -31.78 0.03 3.56
CA LYS A 46 -31.04 1.20 3.08
C LYS A 46 -29.98 0.83 2.02
N GLN A 47 -29.47 -0.39 2.07
CA GLN A 47 -28.54 -0.94 1.09
C GLN A 47 -29.30 -1.34 -0.19
N GLU A 48 -30.45 -2.00 -0.07
CA GLU A 48 -31.35 -2.30 -1.20
C GLU A 48 -31.87 -1.04 -1.88
N ALA A 49 -32.33 -0.03 -1.12
CA ALA A 49 -32.75 1.25 -1.68
C ALA A 49 -31.61 2.02 -2.38
N ARG A 50 -30.37 1.69 -2.09
CA ARG A 50 -29.18 2.26 -2.74
C ARG A 50 -28.88 1.54 -4.07
N TYR A 51 -29.16 0.24 -4.15
CA TYR A 51 -29.05 -0.54 -5.39
C TYR A 51 -30.20 -0.24 -6.35
N THR A 52 -31.43 -0.14 -5.85
CA THR A 52 -32.60 0.21 -6.67
C THR A 52 -32.50 1.61 -7.28
N LYS A 53 -31.84 2.56 -6.57
CA LYS A 53 -31.56 3.90 -7.13
C LYS A 53 -30.51 3.93 -8.22
N LEU A 54 -29.69 2.90 -8.37
CA LEU A 54 -28.72 2.79 -9.46
C LEU A 54 -29.38 2.26 -10.75
N ASP A 55 -30.40 1.43 -10.62
CA ASP A 55 -31.19 0.92 -11.76
C ASP A 55 -32.23 1.93 -12.25
N GLU A 56 -32.63 2.90 -11.42
CA GLU A 56 -33.56 3.98 -11.73
C GLU A 56 -32.89 5.32 -12.08
N LEU A 57 -31.67 5.31 -12.59
CA LEU A 57 -31.10 6.53 -13.17
C LEU A 57 -31.94 6.87 -14.41
N PRO A 58 -32.76 7.97 -14.40
CA PRO A 58 -33.48 8.38 -15.57
C PRO A 58 -32.49 8.58 -16.71
N PRO A 59 -32.82 8.20 -17.94
CA PRO A 59 -32.02 8.54 -19.10
C PRO A 59 -31.75 10.03 -19.00
N SER A 60 -30.48 10.43 -19.01
CA SER A 60 -30.05 11.82 -18.83
C SER A 60 -30.98 12.76 -19.55
N ALA A 61 -31.78 13.52 -18.79
CA ALA A 61 -32.60 14.60 -19.31
C ALA A 61 -31.68 15.75 -19.76
N GLY A 62 -31.06 15.56 -20.91
CA GLY A 62 -30.36 16.57 -21.69
C GLY A 62 -31.28 16.94 -22.85
N GLY A 63 -32.23 17.83 -22.58
CA GLY A 63 -32.97 18.49 -23.65
C GLY A 63 -32.00 19.29 -24.51
N GLY A 64 -31.92 18.94 -25.79
CA GLY A 64 -31.18 19.67 -26.79
C GLY A 64 -31.01 18.80 -28.03
N GLN A 65 -32.06 18.76 -28.89
CA GLN A 65 -31.93 18.31 -30.27
C GLN A 65 -30.83 19.11 -30.97
N LYS A 66 -29.60 18.60 -30.97
CA LYS A 66 -28.58 18.87 -31.99
C LYS A 66 -27.84 17.56 -32.19
N GLY A 67 -27.95 17.02 -33.40
CA GLY A 67 -27.38 15.84 -33.98
C GLY A 67 -26.41 15.07 -33.11
N GLU A 68 -26.84 13.98 -32.50
CA GLU A 68 -25.98 12.96 -31.92
C GLU A 68 -25.08 12.39 -33.04
N LYS A 69 -23.92 13.00 -33.27
CA LYS A 69 -22.82 12.29 -33.86
C LYS A 69 -22.46 11.20 -32.89
N LYS A 70 -22.98 9.98 -33.08
CA LYS A 70 -22.43 8.77 -32.48
C LYS A 70 -20.96 8.73 -32.91
N ILE A 71 -20.10 9.19 -32.02
CA ILE A 71 -18.66 9.10 -32.19
C ILE A 71 -18.34 7.61 -32.01
N HIS A 72 -18.36 6.84 -33.08
CA HIS A 72 -17.78 5.54 -33.17
C HIS A 72 -16.25 5.75 -33.05
N PHE A 73 -15.75 5.74 -31.82
CA PHE A 73 -14.30 5.63 -31.64
C PHE A 73 -13.89 4.26 -32.16
N THR A 74 -13.13 4.24 -33.25
CA THR A 74 -12.39 3.04 -33.63
C THR A 74 -11.50 2.63 -32.45
N THR A 75 -11.39 1.34 -32.19
CA THR A 75 -10.53 0.76 -31.11
C THR A 75 -9.15 1.42 -31.09
N LYS A 76 -8.61 1.79 -32.24
CA LYS A 76 -7.32 2.53 -32.40
C LYS A 76 -7.32 3.93 -31.76
N GLU A 77 -8.44 4.66 -31.83
CA GLU A 77 -8.51 6.02 -31.26
C GLU A 77 -8.79 6.00 -29.75
N ALA A 78 -9.58 5.03 -29.28
CA ALA A 78 -9.78 4.80 -27.86
C ALA A 78 -8.46 4.39 -27.19
N VAL A 79 -7.72 3.46 -27.79
CA VAL A 79 -6.38 3.04 -27.35
C VAL A 79 -5.40 4.20 -27.37
N LYS A 80 -5.40 5.06 -28.41
CA LYS A 80 -4.51 6.22 -28.50
C LYS A 80 -4.72 7.24 -27.40
N ARG A 81 -5.93 7.37 -26.86
CA ARG A 81 -6.22 8.27 -25.70
C ARG A 81 -5.81 7.68 -24.36
N PHE A 82 -5.81 6.35 -24.21
CA PHE A 82 -5.35 5.67 -23.00
C PHE A 82 -3.84 5.37 -23.00
N ARG A 83 -3.14 5.68 -24.07
CA ARG A 83 -1.74 5.31 -24.37
C ARG A 83 -0.66 5.86 -23.41
N ALA A 84 -1.03 6.53 -22.34
CA ALA A 84 -0.06 7.26 -21.54
C ALA A 84 0.35 6.57 -20.21
N HIS A 85 -0.26 5.46 -19.80
CA HIS A 85 -0.18 5.11 -18.38
C HIS A 85 0.19 3.64 -18.13
N ALA A 86 1.48 3.40 -17.90
CA ALA A 86 1.95 2.13 -17.32
C ALA A 86 1.32 1.92 -15.93
N LEU A 87 0.71 0.74 -15.68
CA LEU A 87 -0.03 0.46 -14.45
C LEU A 87 0.82 0.46 -13.18
N VAL A 88 2.10 0.19 -13.30
CA VAL A 88 2.98 -0.10 -12.16
C VAL A 88 4.20 0.81 -12.08
N GLU A 89 4.48 1.61 -13.12
CA GLU A 89 5.60 2.53 -13.10
C GLU A 89 5.36 3.66 -12.10
N GLU A 90 6.36 4.01 -11.31
CA GLU A 90 6.30 5.01 -10.22
C GLU A 90 5.84 6.41 -10.70
N LYS A 91 6.00 6.69 -11.99
CA LYS A 91 5.53 7.91 -12.66
C LYS A 91 4.03 7.92 -12.98
N SER A 92 3.40 6.76 -13.05
CA SER A 92 1.96 6.61 -13.38
C SER A 92 1.02 7.27 -12.36
N HIS A 93 1.44 7.42 -11.11
CA HIS A 93 0.62 8.09 -10.09
C HIS A 93 0.38 9.58 -10.33
N ARG A 94 1.23 10.24 -11.13
CA ARG A 94 1.11 11.68 -11.43
C ARG A 94 0.13 11.99 -12.56
N ASP A 95 -0.20 11.00 -13.37
CA ASP A 95 -0.98 11.20 -14.60
C ASP A 95 -2.46 10.83 -14.45
N VAL A 96 -2.85 10.25 -13.31
CA VAL A 96 -4.25 9.89 -13.03
C VAL A 96 -4.92 10.99 -12.22
N VAL A 97 -5.81 11.75 -12.85
CA VAL A 97 -6.67 12.73 -12.17
C VAL A 97 -7.86 12.00 -11.57
N ARG A 98 -7.94 11.97 -10.25
CA ARG A 98 -9.06 11.39 -9.52
C ARG A 98 -10.14 12.46 -9.35
N VAL A 99 -11.30 12.26 -10.03
CA VAL A 99 -12.43 13.18 -9.96
C VAL A 99 -13.49 12.59 -9.03
N GLY A 100 -14.01 13.42 -8.11
CA GLY A 100 -15.13 13.03 -7.23
C GLY A 100 -14.74 12.37 -5.90
N LEU A 101 -13.44 12.18 -5.61
CA LEU A 101 -13.00 11.76 -4.28
C LEU A 101 -12.89 13.01 -3.37
N ARG A 102 -13.55 12.97 -2.22
CA ARG A 102 -13.33 13.92 -1.14
C ARG A 102 -12.20 13.36 -0.28
N ASP A 103 -11.01 13.88 -0.47
CA ASP A 103 -9.88 13.53 0.39
C ASP A 103 -10.14 14.12 1.78
N SER A 104 -10.14 13.29 2.80
CA SER A 104 -10.23 13.73 4.19
C SER A 104 -8.83 14.07 4.68
N VAL A 105 -8.56 15.34 4.93
CA VAL A 105 -7.25 15.87 5.36
C VAL A 105 -6.71 15.10 6.58
N TRP A 106 -7.58 14.69 7.50
CA TRP A 106 -7.18 13.96 8.71
C TRP A 106 -6.74 12.51 8.42
N THR A 107 -7.41 11.81 7.51
CA THR A 107 -7.03 10.45 7.10
C THR A 107 -5.73 10.46 6.31
N ASP A 108 -5.53 11.52 5.50
CA ASP A 108 -4.34 11.68 4.69
C ASP A 108 -3.12 12.13 5.50
N LEU A 109 -3.33 12.87 6.62
CA LEU A 109 -2.25 13.32 7.49
C LEU A 109 -1.45 12.13 8.07
N TYR A 110 -2.14 11.12 8.60
CA TYR A 110 -1.49 9.91 9.12
C TYR A 110 -0.76 9.15 8.00
N HIS A 111 -1.42 8.98 6.86
CA HIS A 111 -0.80 8.33 5.70
C HIS A 111 0.45 9.10 5.24
N HIS A 112 0.35 10.43 5.17
CA HIS A 112 1.47 11.31 4.79
C HIS A 112 2.62 11.24 5.79
N ALA A 113 2.32 11.27 7.08
CA ALA A 113 3.30 11.11 8.14
C ALA A 113 4.07 9.78 8.02
N LEU A 114 3.41 8.71 7.60
CA LEU A 114 4.03 7.40 7.42
C LEU A 114 4.78 7.24 6.09
N THR A 115 4.40 7.93 5.01
CA THR A 115 4.92 7.71 3.65
C THR A 115 5.92 8.76 3.19
N ALA A 116 5.92 9.96 3.79
CA ALA A 116 6.86 11.03 3.49
C ALA A 116 8.33 10.58 3.62
N SER A 117 9.25 11.23 2.92
CA SER A 117 10.69 11.01 3.13
C SER A 117 11.11 11.35 4.57
N TRP A 118 12.21 10.78 5.06
CA TRP A 118 12.72 11.09 6.40
C TRP A 118 13.01 12.58 6.57
N ALA A 119 13.61 13.20 5.55
CA ALA A 119 13.89 14.63 5.56
C ALA A 119 12.62 15.49 5.65
N ALA A 120 11.59 15.18 4.85
CA ALA A 120 10.32 15.87 4.90
C ALA A 120 9.60 15.69 6.25
N PHE A 121 9.61 14.47 6.78
CA PHE A 121 9.03 14.19 8.10
C PHE A 121 9.70 14.99 9.20
N THR A 122 11.05 14.97 9.28
CA THR A 122 11.81 15.69 10.29
C THR A 122 11.61 17.20 10.16
N TYR A 123 11.63 17.73 8.93
CA TYR A 123 11.39 19.15 8.67
C TYR A 123 9.98 19.58 9.14
N THR A 124 8.96 18.80 8.81
CA THR A 124 7.59 19.08 9.24
C THR A 124 7.45 18.99 10.76
N ALA A 125 8.08 18.00 11.40
CA ALA A 125 8.05 17.83 12.85
C ALA A 125 8.73 19.03 13.56
N VAL A 126 9.89 19.48 13.08
CA VAL A 126 10.62 20.63 13.64
C VAL A 126 9.79 21.90 13.47
N ILE A 127 9.26 22.17 12.29
CA ILE A 127 8.43 23.36 12.06
C ILE A 127 7.18 23.34 12.95
N SER A 128 6.49 22.20 13.02
CA SER A 128 5.30 22.05 13.87
C SER A 128 5.64 22.32 15.34
N TYR A 129 6.79 21.81 15.81
CA TYR A 129 7.27 22.05 17.16
C TYR A 129 7.47 23.56 17.44
N PHE A 130 8.13 24.29 16.54
CA PHE A 130 8.35 25.71 16.70
C PHE A 130 7.03 26.51 16.63
N LEU A 131 6.11 26.14 15.74
CA LEU A 131 4.81 26.80 15.62
C LEU A 131 3.94 26.62 16.85
N ILE A 132 3.93 25.43 17.44
CA ILE A 132 3.17 25.13 18.66
C ILE A 132 3.73 25.92 19.84
N ASN A 133 5.05 25.95 20.03
CA ASN A 133 5.67 26.75 21.08
C ASN A 133 5.42 28.26 20.89
N LEU A 134 5.47 28.74 19.64
CA LEU A 134 5.14 30.12 19.34
C LEU A 134 3.66 30.43 19.66
N PHE A 135 2.76 29.52 19.35
CA PHE A 135 1.35 29.68 19.69
C PHE A 135 1.14 29.80 21.21
N PHE A 136 1.75 28.95 22.03
CA PHE A 136 1.66 29.07 23.48
C PHE A 136 2.38 30.32 24.01
N ALA A 137 3.52 30.70 23.44
CA ALA A 137 4.20 31.95 23.79
C ALA A 137 3.32 33.18 23.58
N VAL A 138 2.54 33.19 22.48
CA VAL A 138 1.56 34.27 22.23
C VAL A 138 0.43 34.22 23.26
N LEU A 139 -0.05 33.07 23.69
CA LEU A 139 -1.04 32.95 24.76
C LEU A 139 -0.51 33.56 26.07
N TYR A 140 0.74 33.23 26.47
CA TYR A 140 1.36 33.83 27.66
C TYR A 140 1.55 35.34 27.53
N TRP A 141 1.78 35.83 26.31
CA TRP A 141 1.96 37.29 26.08
C TRP A 141 0.70 38.12 26.33
N PHE A 142 -0.49 37.50 26.40
CA PHE A 142 -1.72 38.21 26.83
C PHE A 142 -1.78 38.53 28.34
N ALA A 143 -1.01 37.84 29.17
CA ALA A 143 -0.89 38.05 30.60
C ALA A 143 0.56 37.80 31.08
N PRO A 144 1.53 38.59 30.61
CA PRO A 144 2.95 38.31 30.85
C PRO A 144 3.32 38.45 32.34
N GLU A 145 2.54 39.24 33.11
CA GLU A 145 2.69 39.42 34.56
C GLU A 145 2.36 38.14 35.36
N GLN A 146 1.66 37.19 34.75
CA GLN A 146 1.34 35.88 35.37
C GLN A 146 2.40 34.83 35.12
N VAL A 147 3.54 35.16 34.53
CA VAL A 147 4.69 34.30 34.39
C VAL A 147 5.85 34.95 35.14
N THR A 148 6.31 34.30 36.24
CA THR A 148 7.44 34.83 37.01
C THR A 148 8.77 34.41 36.38
N GLY A 149 9.83 35.21 36.57
CA GLY A 149 11.20 34.88 36.13
C GLY A 149 12.08 36.12 36.20
N ASP A 150 13.41 35.93 36.24
CA ASP A 150 14.41 37.00 36.39
C ASP A 150 14.67 37.84 35.11
N GLY A 151 13.79 37.77 34.11
CA GLY A 151 13.97 38.42 32.82
C GLY A 151 12.83 39.37 32.43
N GLN A 152 13.06 40.17 31.38
CA GLN A 152 12.00 40.90 30.70
C GLN A 152 11.03 39.91 30.08
N HIS A 153 9.73 40.08 30.27
CA HIS A 153 8.68 39.26 29.65
C HIS A 153 8.54 39.56 28.15
N THR A 154 9.60 39.25 27.40
CA THR A 154 9.60 39.39 25.95
C THR A 154 8.95 38.15 25.33
N LEU A 155 8.43 38.28 24.10
CA LEU A 155 7.88 37.13 23.36
C LEU A 155 8.90 35.99 23.26
N LEU A 156 10.18 36.33 23.16
CA LEU A 156 11.27 35.34 23.08
C LEU A 156 11.47 34.57 24.41
N SER A 157 11.41 35.26 25.56
CA SER A 157 11.51 34.61 26.87
C SER A 157 10.30 33.70 27.12
N LEU A 158 9.10 34.16 26.76
CA LEU A 158 7.87 33.34 26.83
C LEU A 158 7.89 32.17 25.85
N PHE A 159 8.51 32.33 24.70
CA PHE A 159 8.75 31.21 23.78
C PHE A 159 9.64 30.14 24.41
N PHE A 160 10.76 30.49 25.05
CA PHE A 160 11.59 29.54 25.74
C PHE A 160 10.93 28.95 26.98
N PHE A 161 10.06 29.68 27.64
CA PHE A 161 9.19 29.13 28.70
C PHE A 161 8.27 28.06 28.17
N SER A 162 7.58 28.33 27.05
CA SER A 162 6.76 27.32 26.36
C SER A 162 7.58 26.09 25.96
N VAL A 163 8.78 26.28 25.38
CA VAL A 163 9.68 25.15 25.03
C VAL A 163 9.97 24.25 26.23
N GLN A 164 10.25 24.84 27.41
CA GLN A 164 10.53 24.07 28.62
C GLN A 164 9.28 23.37 29.16
N THR A 165 8.13 24.02 29.05
CA THR A 165 6.84 23.51 29.51
C THR A 165 6.30 22.39 28.61
N LEU A 166 6.28 22.61 27.29
CA LEU A 166 5.80 21.63 26.30
C LEU A 166 6.68 20.35 26.32
N SER A 167 8.00 20.52 26.47
CA SER A 167 8.94 19.40 26.55
C SER A 167 9.02 18.78 27.94
N THR A 168 8.26 19.27 28.92
CA THR A 168 8.23 18.81 30.32
C THR A 168 9.57 18.88 31.05
N VAL A 169 10.48 19.78 30.63
CA VAL A 169 11.82 19.94 31.26
C VAL A 169 11.71 20.74 32.55
N GLY A 170 11.04 21.89 32.55
CA GLY A 170 10.74 22.70 33.73
C GLY A 170 11.96 23.09 34.57
N TYR A 171 12.92 23.84 34.03
CA TYR A 171 14.10 24.28 34.79
C TYR A 171 13.81 25.12 36.05
N GLY A 172 12.59 25.66 36.19
CA GLY A 172 12.17 26.44 37.37
C GLY A 172 12.61 27.90 37.37
N GLY A 173 13.31 28.36 36.33
CA GLY A 173 13.68 29.77 36.19
C GLY A 173 12.51 30.68 35.83
N MET A 174 11.46 30.13 35.25
CA MET A 174 10.17 30.75 34.98
C MET A 174 9.06 29.84 35.47
N ALA A 175 8.02 30.40 36.06
CA ALA A 175 6.88 29.64 36.57
C ALA A 175 5.58 30.42 36.38
N PRO A 176 4.43 29.74 36.17
CA PRO A 176 3.14 30.37 36.10
C PRO A 176 2.71 30.87 37.49
N VAL A 177 2.07 32.02 37.55
CA VAL A 177 1.50 32.62 38.78
C VAL A 177 0.15 33.23 38.43
N GLY A 178 -0.91 32.56 38.75
CA GLY A 178 -2.26 33.03 38.50
C GLY A 178 -3.08 32.13 37.57
N LEU A 179 -4.38 32.22 37.73
CA LEU A 179 -5.33 31.25 37.14
C LEU A 179 -5.21 31.12 35.62
N TYR A 180 -4.97 32.22 34.91
CA TYR A 180 -4.83 32.20 33.46
C TYR A 180 -3.58 31.42 33.03
N ALA A 181 -2.40 31.77 33.55
CA ALA A 181 -1.15 31.11 33.21
C ALA A 181 -1.16 29.65 33.63
N ASP A 182 -1.69 29.29 34.82
CA ASP A 182 -1.85 27.92 35.29
C ASP A 182 -2.74 27.10 34.37
N THR A 183 -3.82 27.71 33.86
CA THR A 183 -4.72 27.03 32.91
C THR A 183 -4.01 26.78 31.57
N VAL A 184 -3.31 27.80 31.03
CA VAL A 184 -2.56 27.65 29.78
C VAL A 184 -1.49 26.57 29.89
N VAL A 185 -0.69 26.60 30.99
CA VAL A 185 0.33 25.56 31.26
C VAL A 185 -0.28 24.18 31.33
N SER A 186 -1.43 24.02 32.00
CA SER A 186 -2.11 22.72 32.11
C SER A 186 -2.50 22.15 30.75
N PHE A 187 -3.03 23.01 29.87
CA PHE A 187 -3.33 22.61 28.49
C PHE A 187 -2.06 22.34 27.67
N GLU A 188 -1.04 23.17 27.82
CA GLU A 188 0.23 23.01 27.10
C GLU A 188 0.91 21.69 27.45
N VAL A 189 0.99 21.35 28.75
CA VAL A 189 1.58 20.08 29.21
C VAL A 189 0.79 18.90 28.62
N LEU A 190 -0.55 18.95 28.67
CA LEU A 190 -1.38 17.88 28.08
C LEU A 190 -1.10 17.73 26.58
N VAL A 191 -1.05 18.82 25.83
CA VAL A 191 -0.73 18.83 24.39
C VAL A 191 0.67 18.29 24.15
N GLY A 192 1.65 18.71 24.95
CA GLY A 192 3.04 18.23 24.86
C GLY A 192 3.16 16.73 25.07
N MET A 193 2.48 16.19 26.10
CA MET A 193 2.44 14.75 26.36
C MET A 193 1.80 13.98 25.18
N MET A 194 0.70 14.48 24.64
CA MET A 194 0.04 13.86 23.48
C MET A 194 0.93 13.87 22.24
N ILE A 195 1.58 15.00 21.95
CA ILE A 195 2.49 15.14 20.80
C ILE A 195 3.67 14.17 20.93
N ASN A 196 4.26 14.09 22.12
CA ASN A 196 5.39 13.20 22.38
C ASN A 196 5.00 11.72 22.19
N ALA A 197 3.84 11.32 22.71
CA ALA A 197 3.31 9.96 22.52
C ALA A 197 3.04 9.65 21.02
N LEU A 198 2.38 10.57 20.31
CA LEU A 198 2.08 10.43 18.88
C LEU A 198 3.36 10.39 18.04
N ALA A 199 4.31 11.30 18.30
CA ALA A 199 5.59 11.34 17.59
C ALA A 199 6.36 10.04 17.75
N THR A 200 6.47 9.53 18.99
CA THR A 200 7.11 8.24 19.30
C THR A 200 6.41 7.09 18.55
N GLY A 201 5.06 7.05 18.58
CA GLY A 201 4.28 6.04 17.88
C GLY A 201 4.48 6.09 16.35
N VAL A 202 4.50 7.28 15.74
CA VAL A 202 4.74 7.44 14.30
C VAL A 202 6.17 7.03 13.94
N VAL A 203 7.17 7.46 14.71
CA VAL A 203 8.57 7.07 14.50
C VAL A 203 8.70 5.54 14.54
N PHE A 204 8.14 4.90 15.57
CA PHE A 204 8.16 3.44 15.68
C PHE A 204 7.46 2.76 14.49
N ALA A 205 6.27 3.24 14.10
CA ALA A 205 5.53 2.70 12.97
C ALA A 205 6.28 2.85 11.64
N ARG A 206 7.09 3.91 11.47
CA ARG A 206 7.96 4.10 10.29
C ARG A 206 9.13 3.13 10.26
N PHE A 207 9.77 2.89 11.40
CA PHE A 207 10.86 1.89 11.50
C PHE A 207 10.34 0.47 11.32
N ALA A 208 9.14 0.18 11.82
CA ALA A 208 8.52 -1.12 11.72
C ALA A 208 8.00 -1.46 10.30
N ARG A 209 8.04 -0.51 9.34
CA ARG A 209 7.60 -0.80 7.96
C ARG A 209 8.61 -1.64 7.21
N PRO A 210 8.26 -2.87 6.82
CA PRO A 210 9.13 -3.70 6.01
C PRO A 210 9.18 -3.15 4.58
N ARG A 211 10.38 -3.00 4.04
CA ARG A 211 10.58 -2.70 2.61
C ARG A 211 11.25 -3.89 1.97
N ALA A 212 10.57 -4.58 1.08
CA ALA A 212 11.24 -5.57 0.25
C ALA A 212 12.33 -4.89 -0.59
N ARG A 213 13.55 -5.39 -0.51
CA ARG A 213 14.63 -5.03 -1.43
C ARG A 213 14.80 -6.16 -2.44
N ILE A 214 13.75 -6.40 -3.24
CA ILE A 214 13.80 -7.34 -4.35
C ILE A 214 14.15 -6.57 -5.61
N MET A 215 15.20 -7.02 -6.28
CA MET A 215 15.61 -6.53 -7.59
C MET A 215 14.94 -7.39 -8.66
N PHE A 216 14.41 -6.74 -9.70
CA PHE A 216 13.88 -7.38 -10.88
C PHE A 216 14.80 -7.13 -12.05
N SER A 217 14.87 -8.07 -13.02
CA SER A 217 15.59 -7.86 -14.26
C SER A 217 15.02 -6.67 -15.04
N ASN A 218 15.87 -5.93 -15.76
CA ASN A 218 15.42 -4.78 -16.57
C ASN A 218 14.54 -5.21 -17.75
N THR A 219 14.73 -6.44 -18.21
CA THR A 219 14.01 -7.05 -19.33
C THR A 219 13.45 -8.41 -18.90
N ALA A 220 12.32 -8.79 -19.48
CA ALA A 220 11.87 -10.16 -19.53
C ALA A 220 12.39 -10.82 -20.79
N VAL A 221 12.63 -12.13 -20.77
CA VAL A 221 13.12 -12.86 -21.93
C VAL A 221 12.18 -14.00 -22.30
N ILE A 222 12.03 -14.28 -23.58
CA ILE A 222 11.39 -15.50 -24.05
C ILE A 222 12.51 -16.42 -24.53
N SER A 223 12.75 -17.45 -23.72
CA SER A 223 13.77 -18.48 -23.96
C SER A 223 13.15 -19.73 -24.58
N ASN A 224 13.91 -20.45 -25.36
CA ASN A 224 13.48 -21.66 -26.07
C ASN A 224 14.33 -22.88 -25.69
N GLU A 225 14.95 -22.87 -24.51
CA GLU A 225 15.97 -23.83 -24.07
C GLU A 225 15.54 -25.31 -24.17
N ASN A 226 14.27 -25.62 -24.01
CA ASN A 226 13.77 -26.99 -24.04
C ASN A 226 12.85 -27.29 -25.24
N GLY A 227 12.97 -26.51 -26.32
CA GLY A 227 12.10 -26.64 -27.48
C GLY A 227 10.67 -26.11 -27.29
N VAL A 228 10.36 -25.56 -26.10
CA VAL A 228 9.10 -24.92 -25.80
C VAL A 228 9.39 -23.50 -25.35
N PRO A 229 8.78 -22.47 -25.95
CA PRO A 229 9.02 -21.09 -25.56
C PRO A 229 8.51 -20.85 -24.14
N ALA A 230 9.33 -20.18 -23.32
CA ALA A 230 8.98 -19.81 -21.96
C ALA A 230 9.34 -18.35 -21.69
N LEU A 231 8.40 -17.62 -21.08
CA LEU A 231 8.63 -16.28 -20.57
C LEU A 231 9.38 -16.39 -19.24
N CYS A 232 10.58 -15.85 -19.19
CA CYS A 232 11.46 -15.90 -18.03
C CYS A 232 11.69 -14.50 -17.48
N ILE A 233 11.65 -14.36 -16.15
CA ILE A 233 11.94 -13.14 -15.41
C ILE A 233 12.85 -13.49 -14.25
N ARG A 234 13.91 -12.69 -14.03
CA ARG A 234 14.84 -12.89 -12.92
C ARG A 234 14.53 -11.95 -11.78
N ILE A 235 14.50 -12.51 -10.55
CA ILE A 235 14.43 -11.73 -9.31
C ILE A 235 15.65 -12.01 -8.43
N ALA A 236 16.01 -11.06 -7.59
CA ALA A 236 17.04 -11.25 -6.58
C ALA A 236 16.72 -10.55 -5.28
N ASN A 237 17.16 -11.14 -4.18
CA ASN A 237 17.14 -10.51 -2.88
C ASN A 237 18.42 -9.67 -2.71
N LEU A 238 18.25 -8.36 -2.48
CA LEU A 238 19.36 -7.42 -2.24
C LEU A 238 19.71 -7.27 -0.76
N ARG A 239 19.02 -7.99 0.13
CA ARG A 239 19.32 -7.97 1.55
C ARG A 239 20.23 -9.15 1.93
N ILE A 240 20.91 -8.99 3.05
CA ILE A 240 21.66 -10.08 3.69
C ILE A 240 20.71 -11.09 4.33
N SER A 241 19.55 -10.60 4.85
CA SER A 241 18.47 -11.44 5.38
C SER A 241 17.81 -12.26 4.26
N VAL A 242 17.31 -13.41 4.62
CA VAL A 242 16.61 -14.31 3.70
C VAL A 242 15.13 -13.93 3.63
N ILE A 243 14.51 -14.13 2.48
CA ILE A 243 13.05 -14.03 2.34
C ILE A 243 12.51 -15.44 2.27
N LEU A 244 11.62 -15.77 3.21
CA LEU A 244 10.99 -17.08 3.35
C LEU A 244 9.62 -17.10 2.67
N SER A 245 9.19 -18.29 2.24
CA SER A 245 7.86 -18.53 1.66
C SER A 245 7.51 -17.49 0.60
N VAL A 246 8.34 -17.40 -0.43
CA VAL A 246 8.14 -16.46 -1.52
C VAL A 246 7.13 -16.99 -2.51
N ASP A 247 6.01 -16.30 -2.64
CA ASP A 247 4.98 -16.55 -3.64
C ASP A 247 5.09 -15.51 -4.75
N VAL A 248 5.08 -15.98 -5.98
CA VAL A 248 5.18 -15.15 -7.18
C VAL A 248 3.94 -15.34 -8.04
N GLU A 249 3.32 -14.24 -8.39
CA GLU A 249 2.21 -14.16 -9.32
C GLU A 249 2.59 -13.32 -10.53
N ILE A 250 2.31 -13.84 -11.72
CA ILE A 250 2.48 -13.11 -12.97
C ILE A 250 1.14 -13.06 -13.68
N ALA A 251 0.76 -11.87 -14.15
CA ALA A 251 -0.46 -11.65 -14.91
C ALA A 251 -0.18 -10.83 -16.17
N LEU A 252 -0.81 -11.20 -17.27
CA LEU A 252 -0.90 -10.40 -18.48
C LEU A 252 -2.05 -9.42 -18.32
N SER A 253 -1.73 -8.14 -18.21
CA SER A 253 -2.72 -7.05 -18.21
C SER A 253 -2.86 -6.52 -19.62
N ARG A 254 -4.09 -6.47 -20.17
CA ARG A 254 -4.34 -5.97 -21.53
C ARG A 254 -5.68 -5.26 -21.64
N LEU A 255 -5.79 -4.35 -22.60
CA LEU A 255 -7.04 -3.68 -22.94
C LEU A 255 -7.79 -4.52 -23.97
N VAL A 256 -9.01 -4.95 -23.61
CA VAL A 256 -9.89 -5.69 -24.51
C VAL A 256 -11.23 -4.96 -24.66
N VAL A 257 -11.84 -5.10 -25.80
CA VAL A 257 -13.21 -4.58 -26.04
C VAL A 257 -14.18 -5.64 -25.56
N SER A 258 -15.02 -5.29 -24.56
CA SER A 258 -16.09 -6.14 -24.07
C SER A 258 -17.18 -6.31 -25.14
N GLU A 259 -18.04 -7.33 -25.00
CA GLU A 259 -19.19 -7.59 -25.86
C GLU A 259 -20.09 -6.36 -26.01
N ASN A 260 -20.17 -5.52 -24.99
CA ASN A 260 -20.93 -4.27 -24.98
C ASN A 260 -20.21 -3.09 -25.65
N GLY A 261 -19.07 -3.31 -26.31
CA GLY A 261 -18.27 -2.27 -26.98
C GLY A 261 -17.46 -1.37 -26.02
N HIS A 262 -17.42 -1.65 -24.73
CA HIS A 262 -16.61 -0.91 -23.77
C HIS A 262 -15.18 -1.45 -23.71
N LEU A 263 -14.22 -0.54 -23.60
CA LEU A 263 -12.82 -0.89 -23.38
C LEU A 263 -12.62 -1.27 -21.90
N VAL A 264 -12.18 -2.50 -21.66
CA VAL A 264 -11.98 -3.04 -20.30
C VAL A 264 -10.55 -3.55 -20.17
N ARG A 265 -9.91 -3.28 -19.02
CA ARG A 265 -8.64 -3.88 -18.70
C ARG A 265 -8.85 -5.26 -18.10
N ARG A 266 -8.30 -6.26 -18.75
CA ARG A 266 -8.37 -7.67 -18.34
C ARG A 266 -7.02 -8.10 -17.81
N PHE A 267 -7.04 -8.96 -16.77
CA PHE A 267 -5.88 -9.60 -16.20
C PHE A 267 -6.00 -11.11 -16.40
N ASP A 268 -5.13 -11.66 -17.21
CA ASP A 268 -5.05 -13.09 -17.45
C ASP A 268 -3.83 -13.64 -16.68
N GLN A 269 -4.04 -14.61 -15.79
CA GLN A 269 -2.96 -15.18 -14.99
C GLN A 269 -2.02 -16.03 -15.86
N LEU A 270 -0.72 -15.83 -15.71
CA LEU A 270 0.32 -16.62 -16.34
C LEU A 270 0.82 -17.67 -15.33
N LEU A 271 0.46 -18.91 -15.54
CA LEU A 271 0.82 -20.03 -14.65
C LEU A 271 2.33 -20.26 -14.71
N LEU A 272 3.00 -20.18 -13.58
CA LEU A 272 4.43 -20.41 -13.45
C LEU A 272 4.74 -21.90 -13.27
N VAL A 273 5.87 -22.34 -13.79
CA VAL A 273 6.42 -23.69 -13.52
C VAL A 273 6.65 -23.87 -12.02
N GLN A 274 7.13 -22.82 -11.36
CA GLN A 274 7.30 -22.75 -9.92
C GLN A 274 6.86 -21.37 -9.44
N SER A 275 5.72 -21.32 -8.77
CA SER A 275 5.16 -20.07 -8.19
C SER A 275 5.57 -19.85 -6.75
N HIS A 276 5.97 -20.93 -6.04
CA HIS A 276 6.39 -20.88 -4.65
C HIS A 276 7.86 -21.27 -4.49
N VAL A 277 8.62 -20.39 -3.83
CA VAL A 277 10.04 -20.61 -3.50
C VAL A 277 10.18 -20.56 -1.97
N PRO A 278 10.53 -21.68 -1.32
CA PRO A 278 10.61 -21.73 0.13
C PRO A 278 11.58 -20.69 0.72
N VAL A 279 12.69 -20.44 0.02
CA VAL A 279 13.79 -19.59 0.48
C VAL A 279 14.38 -18.81 -0.68
N LEU A 280 14.26 -17.49 -0.69
CA LEU A 280 14.94 -16.60 -1.63
C LEU A 280 16.14 -15.96 -0.96
N ARG A 281 17.31 -16.56 -1.17
CA ARG A 281 18.57 -16.04 -0.62
C ARG A 281 19.34 -15.17 -1.60
N PHE A 282 19.41 -15.58 -2.87
CA PHE A 282 20.19 -14.91 -3.91
C PHE A 282 19.29 -14.47 -5.06
N ALA A 283 19.37 -15.17 -6.17
CA ALA A 283 18.57 -14.93 -7.36
C ALA A 283 17.76 -16.15 -7.74
N PHE A 284 16.64 -15.92 -8.39
CA PHE A 284 15.75 -16.96 -8.91
C PHE A 284 15.18 -16.51 -10.26
N VAL A 285 15.04 -17.43 -11.20
CA VAL A 285 14.42 -17.20 -12.50
C VAL A 285 13.06 -17.88 -12.51
N MET A 286 12.03 -17.08 -12.69
CA MET A 286 10.65 -17.57 -12.85
C MET A 286 10.39 -17.84 -14.32
N ALA A 287 9.70 -18.93 -14.63
CA ALA A 287 9.36 -19.30 -15.99
C ALA A 287 7.86 -19.60 -16.12
N HIS A 288 7.24 -19.02 -17.14
CA HIS A 288 5.91 -19.36 -17.63
C HIS A 288 6.00 -19.98 -19.00
N VAL A 289 5.58 -21.22 -19.17
CA VAL A 289 5.59 -21.94 -20.44
C VAL A 289 4.50 -21.41 -21.37
N ILE A 290 4.88 -20.98 -22.58
CA ILE A 290 3.94 -20.48 -23.59
C ILE A 290 3.40 -21.67 -24.40
N GLY A 291 2.55 -22.48 -23.75
CA GLY A 291 1.82 -23.59 -24.38
C GLY A 291 0.46 -23.15 -24.95
N PRO A 292 -0.33 -24.09 -25.49
CA PRO A 292 -1.63 -23.79 -26.11
C PRO A 292 -2.63 -23.10 -25.18
N GLU A 293 -2.53 -23.31 -23.86
CA GLU A 293 -3.41 -22.69 -22.84
C GLU A 293 -2.91 -21.32 -22.37
N SER A 294 -1.71 -20.91 -22.80
CA SER A 294 -1.15 -19.64 -22.41
C SER A 294 -1.87 -18.47 -23.11
N PRO A 295 -2.21 -17.38 -22.39
CA PRO A 295 -2.74 -16.17 -22.99
C PRO A 295 -1.79 -15.49 -24.00
N LEU A 296 -0.50 -15.87 -23.98
CA LEU A 296 0.53 -15.40 -24.91
C LEU A 296 0.64 -16.27 -26.16
N HIS A 297 0.03 -17.45 -26.19
CA HIS A 297 0.14 -18.39 -27.31
C HIS A 297 -0.43 -17.79 -28.60
N GLY A 298 0.35 -17.86 -29.69
CA GLY A 298 -0.06 -17.35 -31.00
C GLY A 298 -0.18 -15.84 -31.11
N LYS A 299 0.11 -15.08 -30.04
CA LYS A 299 0.08 -13.61 -30.05
C LYS A 299 1.39 -13.04 -30.59
N THR A 300 1.25 -12.07 -31.47
CA THR A 300 2.40 -11.29 -31.95
C THR A 300 2.71 -10.11 -31.02
N VAL A 301 3.96 -9.66 -31.01
CA VAL A 301 4.35 -8.45 -30.23
C VAL A 301 3.52 -7.24 -30.64
N ALA A 302 3.24 -7.07 -31.92
CA ALA A 302 2.44 -5.96 -32.43
C ALA A 302 0.99 -5.98 -31.92
N GLU A 303 0.37 -7.17 -31.79
CA GLU A 303 -0.97 -7.31 -31.21
C GLU A 303 -0.97 -6.97 -29.72
N LEU A 304 0.02 -7.46 -28.99
CA LEU A 304 0.16 -7.19 -27.55
C LEU A 304 0.44 -5.71 -27.28
N GLU A 305 1.25 -5.06 -28.10
CA GLU A 305 1.46 -3.60 -28.02
C GLU A 305 0.18 -2.82 -28.37
N HIS A 306 -0.60 -3.30 -29.33
CA HIS A 306 -1.88 -2.68 -29.67
C HIS A 306 -2.92 -2.83 -28.55
N GLU A 307 -2.90 -3.95 -27.81
CA GLU A 307 -3.74 -4.20 -26.64
C GLU A 307 -3.21 -3.48 -25.38
N GLU A 308 -2.17 -2.65 -25.48
CA GLU A 308 -1.42 -2.07 -24.34
C GLU A 308 -1.11 -3.11 -23.26
N ALA A 309 -0.64 -4.26 -23.72
CA ALA A 309 -0.37 -5.37 -22.84
C ALA A 309 0.88 -5.11 -21.99
N GLU A 310 0.79 -5.48 -20.71
CA GLU A 310 1.89 -5.42 -19.75
C GLU A 310 1.93 -6.73 -18.96
N ILE A 311 3.14 -7.21 -18.69
CA ILE A 311 3.37 -8.36 -17.80
C ILE A 311 3.56 -7.79 -16.40
N VAL A 312 2.58 -7.97 -15.54
CA VAL A 312 2.62 -7.52 -14.13
C VAL A 312 3.12 -8.65 -13.27
N VAL A 313 4.14 -8.39 -12.48
CA VAL A 313 4.75 -9.35 -11.55
C VAL A 313 4.55 -8.86 -10.12
N THR A 314 4.02 -9.71 -9.28
CA THR A 314 3.88 -9.48 -7.83
C THR A 314 4.65 -10.58 -7.09
N VAL A 315 5.46 -10.17 -6.14
CA VAL A 315 6.23 -11.06 -5.27
C VAL A 315 5.85 -10.76 -3.83
N THR A 316 5.45 -11.79 -3.10
CA THR A 316 5.10 -11.74 -1.69
C THR A 316 6.00 -12.72 -0.94
N GLY A 317 6.47 -12.38 0.24
CA GLY A 317 7.27 -13.27 1.07
C GLY A 317 7.41 -12.74 2.49
N THR A 318 8.08 -13.48 3.37
CA THR A 318 8.31 -13.08 4.76
C THR A 318 9.78 -12.82 4.97
N ASP A 319 10.14 -11.60 5.39
CA ASP A 319 11.53 -11.27 5.80
C ASP A 319 11.87 -12.01 7.09
N GLU A 320 12.91 -12.85 7.06
CA GLU A 320 13.32 -13.67 8.21
C GLU A 320 13.72 -12.81 9.43
N ALA A 321 14.40 -11.69 9.22
CA ALA A 321 14.91 -10.84 10.30
C ALA A 321 13.80 -10.08 11.03
N LEU A 322 12.75 -9.71 10.32
CA LEU A 322 11.65 -8.91 10.87
C LEU A 322 10.39 -9.72 11.15
N GLY A 323 10.27 -10.95 10.64
CA GLY A 323 9.07 -11.78 10.72
C GLY A 323 7.85 -11.16 10.04
N GLN A 324 8.06 -10.22 9.11
CA GLN A 324 6.99 -9.44 8.48
C GLN A 324 6.87 -9.75 7.00
N THR A 325 5.63 -9.73 6.51
CA THR A 325 5.36 -9.90 5.09
C THR A 325 5.87 -8.71 4.28
N VAL A 326 6.62 -8.99 3.23
CA VAL A 326 7.16 -8.01 2.30
C VAL A 326 6.54 -8.20 0.92
N PHE A 327 6.34 -7.09 0.22
CA PHE A 327 5.76 -7.07 -1.12
C PHE A 327 6.69 -6.34 -2.07
N ALA A 328 6.85 -6.89 -3.27
CA ALA A 328 7.51 -6.21 -4.37
C ALA A 328 6.72 -6.44 -5.66
N ARG A 329 6.69 -5.45 -6.53
CA ARG A 329 5.99 -5.55 -7.81
C ARG A 329 6.75 -4.81 -8.90
N THR A 330 6.61 -5.30 -10.12
CA THR A 330 7.10 -4.64 -11.33
C THR A 330 6.17 -4.92 -12.50
N ALA A 331 6.34 -4.18 -13.59
CA ALA A 331 5.68 -4.48 -14.84
C ALA A 331 6.64 -4.36 -16.02
N TYR A 332 6.43 -5.21 -17.01
CA TYR A 332 7.18 -5.19 -18.26
C TYR A 332 6.23 -4.94 -19.42
N ARG A 333 6.47 -3.88 -20.14
CA ARG A 333 5.86 -3.65 -21.44
C ARG A 333 6.56 -4.53 -22.48
N PHE A 334 5.90 -4.84 -23.59
CA PHE A 334 6.44 -5.74 -24.60
C PHE A 334 7.64 -5.18 -25.34
N ASP A 335 7.90 -3.88 -25.29
CA ASP A 335 9.16 -3.26 -25.73
C ASP A 335 10.38 -3.69 -24.90
N ARG A 336 10.16 -4.16 -23.66
CA ARG A 336 11.18 -4.71 -22.75
C ARG A 336 11.22 -6.25 -22.73
N VAL A 337 10.53 -6.93 -23.64
CA VAL A 337 10.59 -8.39 -23.78
C VAL A 337 11.53 -8.73 -24.92
N ARG A 338 12.54 -9.55 -24.67
CA ARG A 338 13.51 -10.02 -25.66
C ARG A 338 13.23 -11.46 -26.04
N HIS A 339 13.07 -11.73 -27.33
CA HIS A 339 12.84 -13.07 -27.87
C HIS A 339 14.17 -13.76 -28.19
N ASN A 340 14.22 -15.08 -28.04
CA ASN A 340 15.40 -15.91 -28.26
C ASN A 340 16.62 -15.50 -27.43
N HIS A 341 16.36 -15.07 -26.20
CA HIS A 341 17.40 -14.70 -25.26
C HIS A 341 17.24 -15.50 -23.98
N ARG A 342 18.33 -15.69 -23.27
CA ARG A 342 18.38 -16.24 -21.93
C ARG A 342 19.15 -15.32 -21.00
N PHE A 343 18.96 -15.48 -19.71
CA PHE A 343 19.74 -14.75 -18.72
C PHE A 343 21.12 -15.37 -18.59
N VAL A 344 22.15 -14.55 -18.58
CA VAL A 344 23.53 -14.98 -18.30
C VAL A 344 23.61 -15.56 -16.88
N ASP A 345 24.36 -16.65 -16.71
CA ASP A 345 24.56 -17.21 -15.37
C ASP A 345 25.40 -16.25 -14.52
N ILE A 346 24.90 -15.97 -13.31
CA ILE A 346 25.51 -15.07 -12.34
C ILE A 346 26.06 -15.80 -11.13
N VAL A 347 25.85 -17.12 -11.05
CA VAL A 347 26.29 -17.95 -9.93
C VAL A 347 27.54 -18.72 -10.34
N ALA A 348 28.61 -18.51 -9.64
CA ALA A 348 29.89 -19.22 -9.86
C ALA A 348 30.38 -19.86 -8.58
N SER A 349 30.95 -21.04 -8.68
CA SER A 349 31.67 -21.67 -7.58
C SER A 349 33.11 -21.16 -7.55
N ARG A 350 33.56 -20.70 -6.39
CA ARG A 350 34.94 -20.27 -6.17
C ARG A 350 35.83 -21.47 -5.79
N PRO A 351 37.14 -21.39 -6.04
CA PRO A 351 38.09 -22.43 -5.63
C PRO A 351 38.14 -22.70 -4.12
N ASP A 352 37.72 -21.71 -3.31
CA ASP A 352 37.62 -21.80 -1.86
C ASP A 352 36.33 -22.49 -1.37
N GLY A 353 35.52 -23.05 -2.27
CA GLY A 353 34.26 -23.70 -1.96
C GLY A 353 33.08 -22.75 -1.72
N ARG A 354 33.28 -21.43 -1.84
CA ARG A 354 32.22 -20.45 -1.67
C ARG A 354 31.46 -20.23 -2.98
N ILE A 355 30.20 -19.90 -2.85
CA ILE A 355 29.37 -19.45 -3.97
C ILE A 355 29.58 -17.94 -4.16
N ALA A 356 29.97 -17.53 -5.37
CA ALA A 356 30.00 -16.14 -5.76
C ALA A 356 28.75 -15.84 -6.61
N VAL A 357 28.05 -14.76 -6.29
CA VAL A 357 26.94 -14.25 -7.09
C VAL A 357 27.33 -12.88 -7.61
N ASP A 358 27.43 -12.78 -8.93
CA ASP A 358 27.81 -11.54 -9.61
C ASP A 358 26.56 -10.71 -9.95
N TYR A 359 26.18 -9.79 -9.10
CA TYR A 359 25.06 -8.90 -9.33
C TYR A 359 25.32 -7.83 -10.39
N THR A 360 26.56 -7.62 -10.84
CA THR A 360 26.85 -6.67 -11.92
C THR A 360 26.30 -7.18 -13.25
N ARG A 361 26.22 -8.49 -13.41
CA ARG A 361 25.66 -9.18 -14.57
C ARG A 361 24.20 -9.60 -14.43
N PHE A 362 23.53 -9.15 -13.38
CA PHE A 362 22.14 -9.57 -13.07
C PHE A 362 21.16 -9.25 -14.19
N HIS A 363 21.39 -8.18 -14.94
CA HIS A 363 20.52 -7.73 -16.02
C HIS A 363 20.96 -8.23 -17.40
N ASP A 364 22.11 -8.88 -17.47
CA ASP A 364 22.68 -9.33 -18.73
C ASP A 364 21.89 -10.50 -19.32
N ILE A 365 21.70 -10.43 -20.63
CA ILE A 365 21.05 -11.44 -21.45
C ILE A 365 21.96 -11.80 -22.62
N GLU A 366 21.86 -13.02 -23.09
CA GLU A 366 22.57 -13.51 -24.26
C GLU A 366 21.60 -14.19 -25.23
N GLU A 367 21.93 -14.18 -26.53
CA GLU A 367 21.15 -14.89 -27.55
C GLU A 367 21.34 -16.41 -27.37
N HIS A 368 20.26 -17.16 -27.61
CA HIS A 368 20.26 -18.60 -27.46
C HIS A 368 20.54 -19.28 -28.78
#